data_9d054836afedeb44cc49cfcf6de7d93c
#
_entry.id   9d054836afedeb44cc49cfcf6de7d93c
#
_cell.length_a   1.000
_cell.length_b   1.000
_cell.length_c   1.000
_cell.angle_alpha   90.00
_cell.angle_beta   90.00
_cell.angle_gamma   90.00
#
_symmetry.space_group_name_H-M   'P 1'
#
loop_
_entity.id
_entity.type
_entity.pdbx_description
1 polymer ?
#
loop_
_entity_poly.entity_id
_entity_poly.type
_entity_poly.pdbx_seq_one_letter_code
_entity_poly.pdbx_strand_id
1 'polypeptide(L)'
;MRSLRTAALAALSLLLTGCSVAGAGAGVPDGSSGSSEGGKIRLVVGYQSKTINTVTAGTLLRSLGYLEKRLGDRYTVEWQDHDTGAPITAKMVAGKIDIGSMGDYPLLINASRTQQTPSARTELVSVTGYNLRGALNMVVVAKDSPARTLADLKGKKISASVGSAGHGTLVQALEKVGIDPTTGVETVNQQPPVGASALESGGVQGYAQFVAWPGLLVFQDKARLLYDGAALDVPTFHGVVLRQAYAKEHPEVVDAFLKAQLDATTYLHEHPLQAALTVADQTGLPAEVVYLYNGPGGISTFDATLKPRLKAAHEHDVPYLRRIGDGFSGVDLTTFVNDTYLRRAYGPAYETDLASTANPAKITGTDPVCDVPVEDPATASELWLSGQETTRPAATPTCLLRQIAGAGSAKIRAVYVPDTATGTRWFADRSVWLRDPEGKKNAEFLPFTTEDGARAYREAHPKTEIVTYAAALEAVGKAAL
;
A
#
# COMPACT_ATOMS: atom_id res chain seq x y z
N MET A 1 -5.37 70.85 -4.46
CA MET A 1 -4.00 71.16 -3.96
C MET A 1 -3.20 69.90 -4.27
N ARG A 2 -2.51 69.85 -5.41
CA ARG A 2 -1.04 70.08 -5.62
C ARG A 2 -0.23 69.26 -4.63
N SER A 3 0.69 68.36 -4.99
CA SER A 3 1.75 68.33 -6.05
C SER A 3 2.30 66.88 -6.13
N LEU A 4 2.46 66.25 -7.25
CA LEU A 4 3.58 66.13 -8.20
C LEU A 4 5.01 66.17 -7.63
N ARG A 5 5.80 65.10 -7.88
CA ARG A 5 7.21 65.09 -8.37
C ARG A 5 7.67 63.62 -8.54
N THR A 6 7.78 63.14 -9.76
CA THR A 6 8.92 63.07 -10.72
C THR A 6 10.07 62.14 -10.28
N ALA A 7 10.20 60.98 -10.87
CA ALA A 7 11.07 60.45 -11.92
C ALA A 7 12.60 60.50 -11.63
N ALA A 8 13.23 59.32 -11.77
CA ALA A 8 14.59 59.20 -12.33
C ALA A 8 14.79 57.79 -12.95
N LEU A 9 14.87 57.78 -14.28
CA LEU A 9 15.47 56.72 -15.09
C LEU A 9 17.00 56.77 -14.93
N ALA A 10 17.64 55.56 -14.86
CA ALA A 10 19.03 55.42 -15.23
C ALA A 10 19.17 54.18 -16.10
N ALA A 11 19.34 54.44 -17.39
CA ALA A 11 19.79 53.46 -18.38
C ALA A 11 21.32 53.33 -18.30
N LEU A 12 21.84 52.11 -18.36
CA LEU A 12 23.26 51.91 -18.67
C LEU A 12 23.39 50.83 -19.73
N SER A 13 24.02 51.24 -20.82
CA SER A 13 24.17 50.56 -22.11
C SER A 13 25.34 49.57 -22.16
N LEU A 14 25.14 48.49 -22.89
CA LEU A 14 26.03 47.76 -23.82
C LEU A 14 27.56 47.81 -23.65
N LEU A 15 28.14 46.59 -23.63
CA LEU A 15 29.34 46.29 -24.42
C LEU A 15 29.22 44.81 -24.94
N LEU A 16 28.99 44.72 -26.25
CA LEU A 16 29.18 43.53 -27.07
C LEU A 16 30.69 43.38 -27.36
N THR A 17 31.25 42.21 -27.10
CA THR A 17 32.43 41.76 -27.80
C THR A 17 32.16 40.33 -28.33
N GLY A 18 31.95 40.23 -29.62
CA GLY A 18 31.89 38.99 -30.36
C GLY A 18 33.30 38.47 -30.61
N CYS A 19 33.43 37.13 -30.51
CA CYS A 19 34.45 36.41 -31.24
C CYS A 19 33.78 35.15 -31.84
N SER A 20 33.64 35.23 -33.15
CA SER A 20 33.33 34.10 -34.03
C SER A 20 34.52 33.17 -34.17
N VAL A 21 34.35 31.86 -33.97
CA VAL A 21 35.15 30.87 -34.66
C VAL A 21 34.20 29.76 -35.18
N ALA A 22 34.33 29.51 -36.46
CA ALA A 22 33.59 28.53 -37.23
C ALA A 22 34.11 27.10 -37.03
N GLY A 23 33.20 26.16 -37.16
CA GLY A 23 33.54 24.91 -37.85
C GLY A 23 33.29 23.60 -37.13
N ALA A 24 32.34 22.88 -37.69
CA ALA A 24 32.33 21.45 -37.93
C ALA A 24 31.76 20.52 -36.85
N GLY A 25 30.78 19.75 -37.28
CA GLY A 25 30.53 18.40 -36.79
C GLY A 25 29.24 18.24 -36.01
N ALA A 26 28.13 18.00 -36.70
CA ALA A 26 26.93 17.41 -36.11
C ALA A 26 27.22 16.00 -35.60
N GLY A 27 27.43 15.90 -34.30
CA GLY A 27 27.37 14.64 -33.57
C GLY A 27 26.11 14.65 -32.72
N VAL A 28 25.20 13.76 -33.03
CA VAL A 28 24.04 13.46 -32.17
C VAL A 28 24.59 12.94 -30.86
N PRO A 29 24.25 13.49 -29.68
CA PRO A 29 24.64 12.84 -28.44
C PRO A 29 23.77 11.61 -28.24
N ASP A 30 24.41 10.46 -28.40
CA ASP A 30 23.91 9.17 -27.93
C ASP A 30 23.60 9.30 -26.43
N GLY A 31 22.34 9.06 -26.06
CA GLY A 31 21.87 9.17 -24.69
C GLY A 31 22.30 7.99 -23.81
N SER A 32 23.59 7.91 -23.46
CA SER A 32 24.05 7.02 -22.41
C SER A 32 24.01 7.76 -21.06
N SER A 33 22.99 7.49 -20.27
CA SER A 33 22.84 7.97 -18.89
C SER A 33 23.73 7.16 -17.93
N GLY A 34 25.01 7.32 -18.00
CA GLY A 34 25.99 6.77 -17.08
C GLY A 34 27.01 7.84 -16.71
N SER A 35 26.58 8.91 -16.00
CA SER A 35 27.54 9.84 -15.43
C SER A 35 28.16 9.18 -14.19
N SER A 36 29.39 8.67 -14.34
CA SER A 36 30.20 8.17 -13.22
C SER A 36 30.76 9.32 -12.39
N GLU A 37 30.17 9.63 -11.26
CA GLU A 37 30.84 10.38 -10.20
C GLU A 37 31.87 9.48 -9.55
N GLY A 38 33.17 9.75 -9.76
CA GLY A 38 34.25 8.99 -9.11
C GLY A 38 34.45 7.53 -9.56
N GLY A 39 34.05 7.16 -10.81
CA GLY A 39 34.27 5.81 -11.34
C GLY A 39 33.26 4.73 -10.88
N LYS A 40 32.26 5.09 -10.02
CA LYS A 40 31.21 4.19 -9.60
C LYS A 40 30.00 4.24 -10.56
N ILE A 41 29.34 3.08 -10.73
CA ILE A 41 28.12 2.97 -11.52
C ILE A 41 26.94 3.41 -10.66
N ARG A 42 26.12 4.31 -11.17
CA ARG A 42 24.93 4.82 -10.47
C ARG A 42 23.74 3.91 -10.75
N LEU A 43 23.04 3.51 -9.69
CA LEU A 43 21.73 2.85 -9.70
C LEU A 43 20.71 3.78 -9.04
N VAL A 44 19.61 4.07 -9.71
CA VAL A 44 18.52 4.89 -9.15
C VAL A 44 17.30 4.02 -8.89
N VAL A 45 16.86 3.99 -7.62
CA VAL A 45 15.69 3.24 -7.18
C VAL A 45 14.59 4.21 -6.75
N GLY A 46 13.46 4.17 -7.46
CA GLY A 46 12.25 4.93 -7.11
C GLY A 46 11.32 4.12 -6.23
N TYR A 47 10.91 4.66 -5.09
CA TYR A 47 10.04 3.98 -4.14
C TYR A 47 9.02 4.94 -3.50
N GLN A 48 8.11 4.43 -2.69
CA GLN A 48 7.06 5.17 -2.01
C GLN A 48 7.12 4.86 -0.52
N SER A 49 7.77 5.71 0.28
CA SER A 49 8.05 5.39 1.69
C SER A 49 6.80 5.14 2.52
N LYS A 50 5.72 5.91 2.28
CA LYS A 50 4.45 5.82 3.01
C LYS A 50 3.47 4.79 2.45
N THR A 51 3.82 4.16 1.32
CA THR A 51 3.06 3.02 0.77
C THR A 51 3.68 1.72 1.29
N ILE A 52 3.33 1.37 2.52
CA ILE A 52 4.10 0.42 3.34
C ILE A 52 4.00 -1.05 2.91
N ASN A 53 3.20 -1.40 1.95
CA ASN A 53 3.25 -2.73 1.31
C ASN A 53 4.37 -2.84 0.24
N THR A 54 5.16 -1.78 0.05
CA THR A 54 6.37 -1.82 -0.80
C THR A 54 7.67 -1.89 -0.02
N VAL A 55 7.63 -2.02 1.31
CA VAL A 55 8.80 -1.85 2.18
C VAL A 55 9.97 -2.79 1.85
N THR A 56 9.68 -4.00 1.36
CA THR A 56 10.71 -4.99 1.00
C THR A 56 11.47 -4.65 -0.30
N ALA A 57 10.97 -3.69 -1.08
CA ALA A 57 11.66 -3.12 -2.25
C ALA A 57 11.94 -1.62 -2.09
N GLY A 58 11.74 -1.07 -0.89
CA GLY A 58 11.86 0.35 -0.58
C GLY A 58 12.37 0.60 0.83
N THR A 59 11.53 1.15 1.70
CA THR A 59 11.92 1.68 3.01
C THR A 59 12.69 0.68 3.89
N LEU A 60 12.20 -0.54 4.05
CA LEU A 60 12.86 -1.55 4.88
C LEU A 60 14.15 -2.04 4.21
N LEU A 61 14.11 -2.35 2.91
CA LEU A 61 15.30 -2.78 2.17
C LEU A 61 16.42 -1.75 2.26
N ARG A 62 16.10 -0.47 2.05
CA ARG A 62 17.03 0.65 2.20
C ARG A 62 17.60 0.72 3.63
N SER A 63 16.75 0.63 4.65
CA SER A 63 17.19 0.73 6.06
C SER A 63 18.09 -0.40 6.48
N LEU A 64 17.93 -1.60 5.91
CA LEU A 64 18.77 -2.77 6.18
C LEU A 64 20.10 -2.74 5.40
N GLY A 65 20.22 -1.88 4.37
CA GLY A 65 21.43 -1.77 3.55
C GLY A 65 21.77 -3.03 2.76
N TYR A 66 20.80 -3.92 2.54
CA TYR A 66 21.07 -5.22 1.91
C TYR A 66 21.46 -5.10 0.44
N LEU A 67 20.89 -4.12 -0.28
CA LEU A 67 21.22 -3.88 -1.68
C LEU A 67 22.66 -3.35 -1.82
N GLU A 68 23.00 -2.32 -1.06
CA GLU A 68 24.33 -1.71 -1.06
C GLU A 68 25.40 -2.73 -0.69
N LYS A 69 25.14 -3.56 0.34
CA LYS A 69 26.05 -4.64 0.74
C LYS A 69 26.30 -5.66 -0.38
N ARG A 70 25.27 -6.01 -1.16
CA ARG A 70 25.38 -6.96 -2.27
C ARG A 70 26.09 -6.37 -3.49
N LEU A 71 25.89 -5.07 -3.77
CA LEU A 71 26.50 -4.37 -4.91
C LEU A 71 27.96 -3.98 -4.66
N GLY A 72 28.33 -3.74 -3.39
CA GLY A 72 29.67 -3.32 -2.99
C GLY A 72 30.06 -1.95 -3.54
N ASP A 73 31.37 -1.64 -3.49
CA ASP A 73 31.92 -0.31 -3.78
C ASP A 73 31.88 0.09 -5.25
N ARG A 74 31.57 -0.84 -6.15
CA ARG A 74 31.44 -0.58 -7.59
C ARG A 74 30.20 0.28 -7.90
N TYR A 75 29.18 0.25 -7.07
CA TYR A 75 27.91 0.93 -7.28
C TYR A 75 27.66 2.02 -6.24
N THR A 76 26.88 3.02 -6.66
CA THR A 76 26.23 4.00 -5.75
C THR A 76 24.74 3.87 -5.96
N VAL A 77 24.00 3.56 -4.88
CA VAL A 77 22.53 3.46 -4.91
C VAL A 77 21.94 4.80 -4.49
N GLU A 78 21.15 5.39 -5.38
CA GLU A 78 20.34 6.58 -5.10
C GLU A 78 18.88 6.18 -4.92
N TRP A 79 18.34 6.42 -3.73
CA TRP A 79 16.94 6.17 -3.40
C TRP A 79 16.12 7.45 -3.58
N GLN A 80 15.09 7.41 -4.44
CA GLN A 80 14.17 8.53 -4.67
C GLN A 80 12.79 8.21 -4.13
N ASP A 81 12.36 8.95 -3.09
CA ASP A 81 11.03 8.80 -2.50
C ASP A 81 9.98 9.62 -3.24
N HIS A 82 8.80 9.03 -3.43
CA HIS A 82 7.66 9.64 -4.12
C HIS A 82 6.34 9.30 -3.43
N ASP A 83 5.37 10.21 -3.46
CA ASP A 83 4.05 9.99 -2.87
C ASP A 83 3.19 8.99 -3.66
N THR A 84 3.43 8.85 -4.97
CA THR A 84 2.65 7.98 -5.88
C THR A 84 3.51 7.39 -7.00
N GLY A 85 2.99 6.41 -7.74
CA GLY A 85 3.69 5.78 -8.87
C GLY A 85 3.84 6.65 -10.12
N ALA A 86 3.03 7.69 -10.29
CA ALA A 86 3.06 8.51 -11.50
C ALA A 86 4.38 9.26 -11.73
N PRO A 87 5.00 9.92 -10.72
CA PRO A 87 6.33 10.50 -10.85
C PRO A 87 7.42 9.47 -11.13
N ILE A 88 7.33 8.26 -10.55
CA ILE A 88 8.28 7.17 -10.82
C ILE A 88 8.19 6.79 -12.30
N THR A 89 6.99 6.57 -12.84
CA THR A 89 6.77 6.27 -14.26
C THR A 89 7.36 7.34 -15.17
N ALA A 90 7.09 8.63 -14.90
CA ALA A 90 7.61 9.72 -15.70
C ALA A 90 9.15 9.76 -15.72
N LYS A 91 9.79 9.50 -14.58
CA LYS A 91 11.25 9.43 -14.47
C LYS A 91 11.84 8.17 -15.11
N MET A 92 11.14 7.03 -15.09
CA MET A 92 11.57 5.83 -15.82
C MET A 92 11.52 6.03 -17.34
N VAL A 93 10.45 6.65 -17.85
CA VAL A 93 10.36 7.05 -19.28
C VAL A 93 11.52 7.97 -19.68
N ALA A 94 11.90 8.89 -18.79
CA ALA A 94 13.02 9.81 -19.01
C ALA A 94 14.42 9.19 -18.72
N GLY A 95 14.51 7.90 -18.39
CA GLY A 95 15.78 7.23 -18.07
C GLY A 95 16.44 7.68 -16.77
N LYS A 96 15.67 8.29 -15.84
CA LYS A 96 16.18 8.86 -14.57
C LYS A 96 15.95 7.96 -13.36
N ILE A 97 15.16 6.90 -13.48
CA ILE A 97 14.97 5.82 -12.50
C ILE A 97 15.17 4.50 -13.24
N ASP A 98 15.92 3.59 -12.65
CA ASP A 98 16.27 2.30 -13.23
C ASP A 98 15.39 1.18 -12.71
N ILE A 99 15.10 1.19 -11.40
CA ILE A 99 14.19 0.27 -10.72
C ILE A 99 13.12 1.10 -10.02
N GLY A 100 11.84 0.71 -10.14
CA GLY A 100 10.73 1.38 -9.48
C GLY A 100 9.77 0.39 -8.83
N SER A 101 9.11 0.77 -7.72
CA SER A 101 8.02 -0.01 -7.13
C SER A 101 6.74 0.80 -7.09
N MET A 102 5.61 0.19 -7.49
CA MET A 102 4.32 0.89 -7.56
C MET A 102 3.15 -0.10 -7.54
N GLY A 103 1.93 0.40 -7.30
CA GLY A 103 0.71 -0.40 -7.29
C GLY A 103 0.28 -0.89 -8.67
N ASP A 104 -0.68 -1.79 -8.69
CA ASP A 104 -1.22 -2.47 -9.88
C ASP A 104 -1.63 -1.52 -11.01
N TYR A 105 -2.48 -0.53 -10.77
CA TYR A 105 -2.86 0.47 -11.78
C TYR A 105 -1.67 1.30 -12.28
N PRO A 106 -0.83 1.89 -11.42
CA PRO A 106 0.41 2.52 -11.85
C PRO A 106 1.36 1.61 -12.65
N LEU A 107 1.42 0.30 -12.35
CA LEU A 107 2.19 -0.68 -13.12
C LEU A 107 1.69 -0.79 -14.56
N LEU A 108 0.37 -0.89 -14.75
CA LEU A 108 -0.25 -0.93 -16.08
C LEU A 108 -0.03 0.37 -16.86
N ILE A 109 -0.14 1.53 -16.19
CA ILE A 109 0.15 2.84 -16.81
C ILE A 109 1.63 2.93 -17.17
N ASN A 110 2.53 2.45 -16.33
CA ASN A 110 3.96 2.39 -16.61
C ASN A 110 4.24 1.55 -17.85
N ALA A 111 3.72 0.32 -17.91
CA ALA A 111 3.84 -0.57 -19.05
C ALA A 111 3.32 0.08 -20.34
N SER A 112 2.11 0.63 -20.31
CA SER A 112 1.47 1.28 -21.45
C SER A 112 2.33 2.41 -22.05
N ARG A 113 2.94 3.23 -21.20
CA ARG A 113 3.78 4.36 -21.62
C ARG A 113 5.17 3.92 -22.09
N THR A 114 5.76 2.94 -21.40
CA THR A 114 7.14 2.51 -21.69
C THR A 114 7.22 1.56 -22.88
N GLN A 115 6.19 0.76 -23.15
CA GLN A 115 6.16 -0.13 -24.33
C GLN A 115 6.19 0.62 -25.67
N GLN A 116 5.75 1.88 -25.69
CA GLN A 116 5.77 2.72 -26.90
C GLN A 116 7.17 3.24 -27.25
N THR A 117 8.11 3.22 -26.29
CA THR A 117 9.47 3.75 -26.46
C THR A 117 10.49 2.66 -26.13
N PRO A 118 11.16 2.07 -27.14
CA PRO A 118 12.06 0.93 -26.93
C PRO A 118 13.14 1.15 -25.85
N SER A 119 13.73 2.35 -25.79
CA SER A 119 14.76 2.71 -24.80
C SER A 119 14.22 2.86 -23.36
N ALA A 120 12.91 3.05 -23.22
CA ALA A 120 12.24 3.22 -21.93
C ALA A 120 11.53 1.95 -21.43
N ARG A 121 11.50 0.87 -22.22
CA ARG A 121 10.79 -0.36 -21.89
C ARG A 121 11.12 -0.84 -20.49
N THR A 122 10.06 -1.22 -19.76
CA THR A 122 10.13 -1.80 -18.42
C THR A 122 9.56 -3.20 -18.38
N GLU A 123 9.96 -3.96 -17.37
CA GLU A 123 9.44 -5.29 -17.06
C GLU A 123 9.04 -5.37 -15.59
N LEU A 124 7.92 -5.99 -15.30
CA LEU A 124 7.51 -6.37 -13.95
C LEU A 124 8.25 -7.65 -13.57
N VAL A 125 9.12 -7.57 -12.58
CA VAL A 125 10.07 -8.64 -12.22
C VAL A 125 9.81 -9.32 -10.89
N SER A 126 9.07 -8.66 -9.97
CA SER A 126 8.67 -9.23 -8.69
C SER A 126 7.46 -8.51 -8.11
N VAL A 127 6.84 -9.10 -7.09
CA VAL A 127 5.81 -8.50 -6.26
C VAL A 127 6.40 -8.10 -4.91
N THR A 128 5.83 -7.12 -4.24
CA THR A 128 6.17 -6.76 -2.87
C THR A 128 5.08 -7.26 -1.92
N GLY A 129 4.11 -6.42 -1.57
CA GLY A 129 2.96 -6.81 -0.77
C GLY A 129 1.68 -6.81 -1.60
N TYR A 130 0.82 -7.82 -1.37
CA TYR A 130 -0.46 -7.95 -2.03
C TYR A 130 -1.58 -8.33 -1.04
N ASN A 131 -2.83 -8.16 -1.48
CA ASN A 131 -4.00 -8.71 -0.83
C ASN A 131 -4.89 -9.37 -1.88
N LEU A 132 -5.24 -10.63 -1.69
CA LEU A 132 -5.97 -11.42 -2.69
C LEU A 132 -7.45 -11.03 -2.86
N ARG A 133 -7.97 -10.16 -1.99
CA ARG A 133 -9.34 -9.67 -2.04
C ARG A 133 -9.45 -8.16 -2.32
N GLY A 134 -8.35 -7.40 -2.22
CA GLY A 134 -8.34 -5.96 -2.51
C GLY A 134 -8.26 -5.04 -1.30
N ALA A 135 -8.06 -5.54 -0.08
CA ALA A 135 -8.04 -4.76 1.16
C ALA A 135 -6.89 -3.74 1.27
N LEU A 136 -5.96 -3.68 0.32
CA LEU A 136 -4.94 -2.64 0.29
C LEU A 136 -5.50 -1.25 -0.01
N ASN A 137 -6.71 -1.19 -0.58
CA ASN A 137 -7.38 0.04 -1.00
C ASN A 137 -8.73 0.17 -0.30
N MET A 138 -9.03 1.34 0.22
CA MET A 138 -10.22 1.56 1.03
C MET A 138 -10.79 2.94 0.80
N VAL A 139 -12.08 3.13 1.15
CA VAL A 139 -12.72 4.44 1.22
C VAL A 139 -13.04 4.76 2.67
N VAL A 140 -12.53 5.89 3.14
CA VAL A 140 -12.87 6.43 4.47
C VAL A 140 -13.67 7.73 4.32
N VAL A 141 -14.45 8.03 5.34
CA VAL A 141 -15.18 9.29 5.50
C VAL A 141 -14.80 9.94 6.81
N ALA A 142 -15.08 11.21 6.99
CA ALA A 142 -14.87 11.88 8.27
C ALA A 142 -15.55 11.08 9.40
N LYS A 143 -14.98 11.10 10.60
CA LYS A 143 -15.46 10.33 11.76
C LYS A 143 -16.96 10.50 11.99
N ASP A 144 -17.45 11.75 11.92
CA ASP A 144 -18.84 12.12 12.18
C ASP A 144 -19.71 12.17 10.90
N SER A 145 -19.23 11.65 9.78
CA SER A 145 -19.98 11.61 8.54
C SER A 145 -21.29 10.82 8.68
N PRO A 146 -22.41 11.29 8.14
CA PRO A 146 -23.67 10.53 8.15
C PRO A 146 -23.68 9.36 7.15
N ALA A 147 -22.73 9.30 6.19
CA ALA A 147 -22.67 8.22 5.20
C ALA A 147 -22.46 6.86 5.88
N ARG A 148 -23.23 5.84 5.55
CA ARG A 148 -23.14 4.49 6.10
C ARG A 148 -22.73 3.45 5.06
N THR A 149 -22.94 3.74 3.81
CA THR A 149 -22.63 2.90 2.64
C THR A 149 -21.91 3.71 1.58
N LEU A 150 -21.29 3.05 0.63
CA LEU A 150 -20.69 3.74 -0.53
C LEU A 150 -21.74 4.49 -1.36
N ALA A 151 -23.00 3.99 -1.41
CA ALA A 151 -24.10 4.62 -2.12
C ALA A 151 -24.44 6.02 -1.58
N ASP A 152 -24.19 6.30 -0.31
CA ASP A 152 -24.41 7.61 0.32
C ASP A 152 -23.48 8.71 -0.21
N LEU A 153 -22.42 8.31 -0.92
CA LEU A 153 -21.49 9.24 -1.57
C LEU A 153 -21.93 9.69 -2.97
N LYS A 154 -23.10 9.24 -3.47
CA LYS A 154 -23.62 9.70 -4.76
C LYS A 154 -23.79 11.23 -4.77
N GLY A 155 -23.26 11.88 -5.82
CA GLY A 155 -23.24 13.33 -5.99
C GLY A 155 -22.28 14.08 -5.05
N LYS A 156 -21.40 13.37 -4.32
CA LYS A 156 -20.44 13.95 -3.39
C LYS A 156 -19.05 14.04 -4.00
N LYS A 157 -18.20 14.87 -3.36
CA LYS A 157 -16.79 14.98 -3.70
C LYS A 157 -15.99 13.89 -2.98
N ILE A 158 -15.21 13.16 -3.76
CA ILE A 158 -14.33 12.11 -3.25
C ILE A 158 -12.89 12.41 -3.67
N SER A 159 -12.00 12.57 -2.71
CA SER A 159 -10.57 12.72 -3.00
C SER A 159 -9.98 11.37 -3.37
N ALA A 160 -9.26 11.32 -4.48
CA ALA A 160 -8.46 10.18 -4.91
C ALA A 160 -7.22 10.64 -5.67
N SER A 161 -6.14 9.88 -5.63
CA SER A 161 -5.01 10.09 -6.54
C SER A 161 -5.34 9.41 -7.86
N VAL A 162 -5.74 10.18 -8.87
CA VAL A 162 -6.21 9.64 -10.16
C VAL A 162 -5.14 8.75 -10.81
N GLY A 163 -5.54 7.55 -11.23
CA GLY A 163 -4.64 6.53 -11.79
C GLY A 163 -3.90 5.69 -10.74
N SER A 164 -4.16 5.90 -9.44
CA SER A 164 -3.64 5.02 -8.38
C SER A 164 -4.51 3.76 -8.20
N ALA A 165 -3.98 2.78 -7.48
CA ALA A 165 -4.71 1.59 -7.06
C ALA A 165 -5.99 1.95 -6.27
N GLY A 166 -5.92 2.91 -5.35
CA GLY A 166 -7.10 3.38 -4.59
C GLY A 166 -8.18 4.01 -5.48
N HIS A 167 -7.79 4.73 -6.55
CA HIS A 167 -8.75 5.24 -7.53
C HIS A 167 -9.40 4.11 -8.34
N GLY A 168 -8.61 3.13 -8.79
CA GLY A 168 -9.13 1.97 -9.51
C GLY A 168 -10.14 1.19 -8.69
N THR A 169 -9.84 0.91 -7.42
CA THR A 169 -10.77 0.27 -6.49
C THR A 169 -12.05 1.09 -6.29
N LEU A 170 -11.94 2.43 -6.16
CA LEU A 170 -13.12 3.31 -6.06
C LEU A 170 -14.04 3.17 -7.28
N VAL A 171 -13.48 3.20 -8.49
CA VAL A 171 -14.24 3.08 -9.75
C VAL A 171 -15.00 1.75 -9.79
N GLN A 172 -14.31 0.64 -9.51
CA GLN A 172 -14.95 -0.67 -9.48
C GLN A 172 -16.05 -0.76 -8.41
N ALA A 173 -15.79 -0.21 -7.22
CA ALA A 173 -16.73 -0.23 -6.11
C ALA A 173 -18.00 0.60 -6.40
N LEU A 174 -17.86 1.78 -7.01
CA LEU A 174 -18.99 2.62 -7.42
C LEU A 174 -19.86 1.92 -8.48
N GLU A 175 -19.23 1.32 -9.50
CA GLU A 175 -19.97 0.54 -10.50
C GLU A 175 -20.74 -0.63 -9.88
N LYS A 176 -20.12 -1.35 -8.93
CA LYS A 176 -20.75 -2.47 -8.22
C LYS A 176 -22.02 -2.05 -7.46
N VAL A 177 -22.08 -0.81 -6.95
CA VAL A 177 -23.27 -0.28 -6.27
C VAL A 177 -24.17 0.56 -7.19
N GLY A 178 -23.96 0.50 -8.51
CA GLY A 178 -24.82 1.15 -9.52
C GLY A 178 -24.61 2.67 -9.63
N ILE A 179 -23.44 3.17 -9.24
CA ILE A 179 -23.06 4.58 -9.38
C ILE A 179 -22.06 4.70 -10.54
N ASP A 180 -22.37 5.52 -11.53
CA ASP A 180 -21.42 5.84 -12.59
C ASP A 180 -20.22 6.60 -11.99
N PRO A 181 -18.98 6.10 -12.11
CA PRO A 181 -17.82 6.69 -11.46
C PRO A 181 -17.39 8.04 -12.05
N THR A 182 -17.86 8.39 -13.24
CA THR A 182 -17.50 9.65 -13.94
C THR A 182 -18.53 10.77 -13.74
N THR A 183 -19.80 10.41 -13.56
CA THR A 183 -20.92 11.37 -13.45
C THR A 183 -21.66 11.28 -12.13
N GLY A 184 -21.57 10.16 -11.45
CA GLY A 184 -22.31 9.90 -10.20
C GLY A 184 -21.61 10.44 -8.94
N VAL A 185 -20.31 10.79 -9.02
CA VAL A 185 -19.51 11.44 -7.98
C VAL A 185 -18.58 12.46 -8.61
N GLU A 186 -18.08 13.42 -7.84
CA GLU A 186 -16.99 14.31 -8.25
C GLU A 186 -15.68 13.78 -7.71
N THR A 187 -14.87 13.14 -8.54
CA THR A 187 -13.52 12.69 -8.16
C THR A 187 -12.54 13.87 -8.18
N VAL A 188 -12.04 14.26 -7.01
CA VAL A 188 -11.06 15.33 -6.85
C VAL A 188 -9.66 14.71 -6.86
N ASN A 189 -8.88 15.02 -7.91
CA ASN A 189 -7.51 14.52 -8.04
C ASN A 189 -6.56 15.19 -7.04
N GLN A 190 -6.18 14.48 -5.99
CA GLN A 190 -5.31 14.99 -4.93
C GLN A 190 -4.28 13.95 -4.53
N GLN A 191 -3.07 14.42 -4.21
CA GLN A 191 -2.07 13.57 -3.54
C GLN A 191 -2.56 13.18 -2.14
N PRO A 192 -2.15 12.03 -1.60
CA PRO A 192 -2.70 11.52 -0.34
C PRO A 192 -2.70 12.50 0.83
N PRO A 193 -1.60 13.25 1.13
CA PRO A 193 -1.61 14.23 2.23
C PRO A 193 -2.63 15.36 2.03
N VAL A 194 -2.77 15.84 0.78
CA VAL A 194 -3.70 16.92 0.44
C VAL A 194 -5.14 16.46 0.58
N GLY A 195 -5.44 15.24 0.10
CA GLY A 195 -6.76 14.63 0.23
C GLY A 195 -7.16 14.37 1.69
N ALA A 196 -6.20 13.94 2.53
CA ALA A 196 -6.41 13.78 3.96
C ALA A 196 -6.83 15.10 4.62
N SER A 197 -6.11 16.19 4.34
CA SER A 197 -6.45 17.53 4.84
C SER A 197 -7.79 18.03 4.30
N ALA A 198 -8.13 17.72 3.04
CA ALA A 198 -9.41 18.07 2.45
C ALA A 198 -10.58 17.32 3.12
N LEU A 199 -10.39 16.05 3.51
CA LEU A 199 -11.38 15.29 4.27
C LEU A 199 -11.58 15.91 5.67
N GLU A 200 -10.51 16.21 6.38
CA GLU A 200 -10.56 16.81 7.72
C GLU A 200 -11.26 18.18 7.73
N SER A 201 -11.06 18.99 6.71
CA SER A 201 -11.69 20.31 6.57
C SER A 201 -13.11 20.27 5.97
N GLY A 202 -13.63 19.09 5.58
CA GLY A 202 -14.94 18.94 4.95
C GLY A 202 -14.97 19.36 3.47
N GLY A 203 -13.83 19.63 2.86
CA GLY A 203 -13.71 19.97 1.43
C GLY A 203 -14.07 18.81 0.50
N VAL A 204 -13.96 17.58 0.99
CA VAL A 204 -14.44 16.35 0.35
C VAL A 204 -15.20 15.50 1.37
N GLN A 205 -16.13 14.67 0.92
CA GLN A 205 -16.95 13.81 1.77
C GLN A 205 -16.45 12.38 1.84
N GLY A 206 -15.60 11.97 0.91
CA GLY A 206 -14.94 10.68 0.88
C GLY A 206 -13.46 10.82 0.53
N TYR A 207 -12.67 9.84 0.96
CA TYR A 207 -11.25 9.75 0.68
C TYR A 207 -10.94 8.30 0.29
N ALA A 208 -10.69 8.08 -0.99
CA ALA A 208 -10.38 6.78 -1.57
C ALA A 208 -8.88 6.67 -1.82
N GLN A 209 -8.21 5.85 -1.03
CA GLN A 209 -6.75 5.75 -1.10
C GLN A 209 -6.27 4.33 -0.79
N PHE A 210 -4.99 4.14 -1.06
CA PHE A 210 -4.22 2.93 -0.80
C PHE A 210 -3.54 2.98 0.58
N VAL A 211 -3.03 1.84 0.98
CA VAL A 211 -2.18 1.64 2.18
C VAL A 211 -1.02 2.66 2.22
N ALA A 212 -0.71 3.33 3.36
CA ALA A 212 -1.30 3.15 4.70
C ALA A 212 -2.36 4.20 5.08
N TRP A 213 -2.75 5.05 4.13
CA TRP A 213 -3.50 6.28 4.39
C TRP A 213 -4.85 6.05 5.07
N PRO A 214 -5.72 5.10 4.65
CA PRO A 214 -6.97 4.85 5.34
C PRO A 214 -6.78 4.43 6.80
N GLY A 215 -5.90 3.46 7.04
CA GLY A 215 -5.58 2.99 8.39
C GLY A 215 -4.96 4.08 9.26
N LEU A 216 -4.14 4.98 8.69
CA LEU A 216 -3.56 6.11 9.40
C LEU A 216 -4.63 7.08 9.90
N LEU A 217 -5.56 7.50 9.04
CA LEU A 217 -6.61 8.45 9.42
C LEU A 217 -7.57 7.85 10.45
N VAL A 218 -7.88 6.56 10.36
CA VAL A 218 -8.71 5.86 11.35
C VAL A 218 -7.98 5.72 12.67
N PHE A 219 -6.70 5.36 12.68
CA PHE A 219 -5.88 5.29 13.89
C PHE A 219 -5.80 6.65 14.61
N GLN A 220 -5.69 7.75 13.84
CA GLN A 220 -5.66 9.12 14.36
C GLN A 220 -7.03 9.66 14.81
N ASP A 221 -8.08 8.84 14.79
CA ASP A 221 -9.47 9.24 15.12
C ASP A 221 -10.04 10.37 14.24
N LYS A 222 -9.53 10.52 13.01
CA LYS A 222 -9.95 11.55 12.04
C LYS A 222 -11.00 11.05 11.06
N ALA A 223 -11.02 9.74 10.83
CA ALA A 223 -11.90 9.09 9.88
C ALA A 223 -12.43 7.76 10.40
N ARG A 224 -13.44 7.23 9.73
CA ARG A 224 -13.88 5.84 9.86
C ARG A 224 -13.95 5.17 8.51
N LEU A 225 -13.79 3.84 8.51
CA LEU A 225 -13.88 3.06 7.28
C LEU A 225 -15.34 3.01 6.80
N LEU A 226 -15.54 3.38 5.54
CA LEU A 226 -16.83 3.28 4.86
C LEU A 226 -16.90 2.07 3.95
N TYR A 227 -15.81 1.81 3.22
CA TYR A 227 -15.73 0.72 2.26
C TYR A 227 -14.38 0.03 2.33
N ASP A 228 -14.41 -1.28 2.58
CA ASP A 228 -13.26 -2.17 2.51
C ASP A 228 -13.14 -2.72 1.08
N GLY A 229 -12.00 -2.49 0.42
CA GLY A 229 -11.77 -3.01 -0.93
C GLY A 229 -11.85 -4.52 -1.05
N ALA A 230 -11.70 -5.26 0.06
CA ALA A 230 -11.88 -6.70 0.10
C ALA A 230 -13.30 -7.16 -0.32
N ALA A 231 -14.29 -6.27 -0.24
CA ALA A 231 -15.64 -6.53 -0.72
C ALA A 231 -15.75 -6.69 -2.24
N LEU A 232 -14.75 -6.23 -3.01
CA LEU A 232 -14.67 -6.49 -4.46
C LEU A 232 -14.29 -7.92 -4.79
N ASP A 233 -13.50 -8.57 -3.92
CA ASP A 233 -12.85 -9.87 -4.14
C ASP A 233 -11.95 -9.88 -5.37
N VAL A 234 -11.31 -8.76 -5.67
CA VAL A 234 -10.33 -8.56 -6.73
C VAL A 234 -8.96 -8.33 -6.10
N PRO A 235 -7.94 -9.14 -6.43
CA PRO A 235 -6.60 -8.94 -5.88
C PRO A 235 -6.04 -7.57 -6.20
N THR A 236 -5.34 -6.96 -5.23
CA THR A 236 -4.54 -5.76 -5.40
C THR A 236 -3.12 -6.02 -4.91
N PHE A 237 -2.12 -5.43 -5.57
CA PHE A 237 -0.73 -5.66 -5.24
C PHE A 237 0.18 -4.50 -5.63
N HIS A 238 1.40 -4.54 -5.13
CA HIS A 238 2.49 -3.69 -5.60
C HIS A 238 3.58 -4.58 -6.18
N GLY A 239 4.26 -4.09 -7.20
CA GLY A 239 5.33 -4.81 -7.87
C GLY A 239 6.51 -3.93 -8.20
N VAL A 240 7.61 -4.58 -8.56
CA VAL A 240 8.87 -3.97 -8.94
C VAL A 240 9.01 -4.01 -10.46
N VAL A 241 9.21 -2.84 -11.04
CA VAL A 241 9.51 -2.68 -12.46
C VAL A 241 10.96 -2.27 -12.65
N LEU A 242 11.55 -2.77 -13.72
CA LEU A 242 12.94 -2.61 -14.09
C LEU A 242 13.05 -2.12 -15.54
N ARG A 243 13.89 -1.12 -15.81
CA ARG A 243 14.19 -0.73 -17.20
C ARG A 243 15.00 -1.82 -17.90
N GLN A 244 14.48 -2.34 -19.02
CA GLN A 244 15.14 -3.41 -19.80
C GLN A 244 16.56 -3.03 -20.26
N ALA A 245 16.77 -1.78 -20.69
CA ALA A 245 18.07 -1.30 -21.12
C ALA A 245 19.10 -1.41 -19.99
N TYR A 246 18.72 -0.97 -18.77
CA TYR A 246 19.60 -1.04 -17.59
C TYR A 246 19.88 -2.49 -17.18
N ALA A 247 18.86 -3.36 -17.23
CA ALA A 247 19.01 -4.78 -16.90
C ALA A 247 19.98 -5.52 -17.86
N LYS A 248 19.99 -5.15 -19.12
CA LYS A 248 20.92 -5.73 -20.12
C LYS A 248 22.35 -5.27 -19.91
N GLU A 249 22.54 -4.03 -19.49
CA GLU A 249 23.84 -3.44 -19.23
C GLU A 249 24.41 -3.91 -17.87
N HIS A 250 23.53 -4.10 -16.86
CA HIS A 250 23.89 -4.43 -15.48
C HIS A 250 23.10 -5.63 -14.94
N PRO A 251 23.23 -6.84 -15.53
CA PRO A 251 22.45 -8.01 -15.10
C PRO A 251 22.74 -8.43 -13.65
N GLU A 252 23.93 -8.13 -13.13
CA GLU A 252 24.32 -8.36 -11.75
C GLU A 252 23.52 -7.51 -10.76
N VAL A 253 23.09 -6.30 -11.17
CA VAL A 253 22.24 -5.44 -10.31
C VAL A 253 20.86 -6.04 -10.13
N VAL A 254 20.29 -6.63 -11.18
CA VAL A 254 18.98 -7.30 -11.10
C VAL A 254 19.01 -8.45 -10.12
N ASP A 255 20.04 -9.29 -10.20
CA ASP A 255 20.23 -10.42 -9.28
C ASP A 255 20.45 -9.94 -7.83
N ALA A 256 21.29 -8.92 -7.65
CA ALA A 256 21.55 -8.32 -6.33
C ALA A 256 20.29 -7.70 -5.72
N PHE A 257 19.49 -6.97 -6.52
CA PHE A 257 18.25 -6.33 -6.06
C PHE A 257 17.21 -7.37 -5.62
N LEU A 258 16.95 -8.38 -6.45
CA LEU A 258 15.94 -9.41 -6.15
C LEU A 258 16.35 -10.25 -4.93
N LYS A 259 17.61 -10.61 -4.79
CA LYS A 259 18.11 -11.29 -3.59
C LYS A 259 18.02 -10.42 -2.34
N ALA A 260 18.31 -9.12 -2.46
CA ALA A 260 18.18 -8.19 -1.35
C ALA A 260 16.70 -7.98 -0.96
N GLN A 261 15.77 -7.97 -1.92
CA GLN A 261 14.32 -7.95 -1.67
C GLN A 261 13.87 -9.21 -0.92
N LEU A 262 14.34 -10.40 -1.33
CA LEU A 262 14.04 -11.67 -0.66
C LEU A 262 14.55 -11.69 0.78
N ASP A 263 15.80 -11.21 1.01
CA ASP A 263 16.36 -11.08 2.36
C ASP A 263 15.52 -10.12 3.23
N ALA A 264 15.09 -8.98 2.67
CA ALA A 264 14.24 -8.03 3.38
C ALA A 264 12.85 -8.61 3.68
N THR A 265 12.32 -9.47 2.80
CA THR A 265 11.06 -10.19 3.02
C THR A 265 11.21 -11.22 4.14
N THR A 266 12.29 -11.98 4.15
CA THR A 266 12.62 -12.92 5.23
C THR A 266 12.76 -12.18 6.56
N TYR A 267 13.51 -11.08 6.60
CA TYR A 267 13.63 -10.26 7.81
C TYR A 267 12.28 -9.76 8.34
N LEU A 268 11.40 -9.30 7.45
CA LEU A 268 10.06 -8.86 7.82
C LEU A 268 9.23 -9.97 8.46
N HIS A 269 9.33 -11.19 7.95
CA HIS A 269 8.62 -12.36 8.49
C HIS A 269 9.20 -12.82 9.84
N GLU A 270 10.50 -12.81 10.00
CA GLU A 270 11.19 -13.28 11.22
C GLU A 270 11.17 -12.23 12.34
N HIS A 271 11.14 -10.93 11.98
CA HIS A 271 11.22 -9.81 12.92
C HIS A 271 10.10 -8.77 12.69
N PRO A 272 8.80 -9.16 12.67
CA PRO A 272 7.72 -8.29 12.21
C PRO A 272 7.55 -7.02 13.03
N LEU A 273 7.73 -7.09 14.35
CA LEU A 273 7.62 -5.92 15.23
C LEU A 273 8.79 -4.96 15.00
N GLN A 274 10.01 -5.47 14.91
CA GLN A 274 11.20 -4.67 14.65
C GLN A 274 11.15 -4.03 13.26
N ALA A 275 10.67 -4.77 12.26
CA ALA A 275 10.44 -4.24 10.91
C ALA A 275 9.43 -3.09 10.94
N ALA A 276 8.32 -3.24 11.69
CA ALA A 276 7.31 -2.17 11.82
C ALA A 276 7.89 -0.93 12.52
N LEU A 277 8.67 -1.10 13.58
CA LEU A 277 9.34 0.01 14.27
C LEU A 277 10.36 0.71 13.37
N THR A 278 11.16 -0.05 12.60
CA THR A 278 12.12 0.50 11.65
C THR A 278 11.42 1.33 10.56
N VAL A 279 10.34 0.81 9.97
CA VAL A 279 9.57 1.55 8.96
C VAL A 279 8.91 2.78 9.57
N ALA A 280 8.37 2.70 10.79
CA ALA A 280 7.78 3.83 11.50
C ALA A 280 8.79 4.96 11.72
N ASP A 281 10.02 4.63 12.16
CA ASP A 281 11.12 5.59 12.34
C ASP A 281 11.46 6.32 11.03
N GLN A 282 11.55 5.58 9.92
CA GLN A 282 11.92 6.12 8.62
C GLN A 282 10.83 6.95 7.93
N THR A 283 9.56 6.74 8.28
CA THR A 283 8.41 7.33 7.56
C THR A 283 7.63 8.35 8.39
N GLY A 284 7.81 8.33 9.71
CA GLY A 284 6.99 9.08 10.66
C GLY A 284 5.57 8.51 10.83
N LEU A 285 5.27 7.33 10.28
CA LEU A 285 4.00 6.65 10.50
C LEU A 285 3.98 6.00 11.90
N PRO A 286 2.81 5.93 12.58
CA PRO A 286 2.69 5.13 13.79
C PRO A 286 3.04 3.67 13.53
N ALA A 287 3.85 3.08 14.39
CA ALA A 287 4.26 1.68 14.24
C ALA A 287 3.06 0.73 14.30
N GLU A 288 2.02 1.11 15.02
CA GLU A 288 0.75 0.39 15.12
C GLU A 288 0.04 0.29 13.76
N VAL A 289 0.10 1.36 12.96
CA VAL A 289 -0.42 1.37 11.58
C VAL A 289 0.46 0.51 10.68
N VAL A 290 1.78 0.63 10.78
CA VAL A 290 2.67 -0.21 9.99
C VAL A 290 2.44 -1.69 10.30
N TYR A 291 2.30 -2.06 11.58
CA TYR A 291 2.07 -3.44 11.99
C TYR A 291 0.68 -3.97 11.60
N LEU A 292 -0.36 -3.11 11.55
CA LEU A 292 -1.68 -3.47 11.01
C LEU A 292 -1.57 -4.07 9.60
N TYR A 293 -0.76 -3.42 8.75
CA TYR A 293 -0.60 -3.84 7.36
C TYR A 293 0.45 -4.94 7.18
N ASN A 294 1.57 -4.88 7.89
CA ASN A 294 2.78 -5.63 7.60
C ASN A 294 3.11 -6.74 8.61
N GLY A 295 2.41 -6.79 9.75
CA GLY A 295 2.60 -7.85 10.75
C GLY A 295 2.06 -9.21 10.31
N PRO A 296 2.26 -10.28 11.10
CA PRO A 296 1.66 -11.58 10.88
C PRO A 296 0.14 -11.47 10.73
N GLY A 297 -0.43 -12.14 9.72
CA GLY A 297 -1.86 -11.99 9.41
C GLY A 297 -2.26 -10.56 9.00
N GLY A 298 -1.31 -9.70 8.66
CA GLY A 298 -1.54 -8.32 8.23
C GLY A 298 -2.34 -8.20 6.95
N ILE A 299 -2.82 -6.99 6.65
CA ILE A 299 -3.58 -6.72 5.43
C ILE A 299 -2.75 -7.04 4.18
N SER A 300 -1.43 -6.80 4.23
CA SER A 300 -0.50 -7.12 3.15
C SER A 300 0.14 -8.50 3.36
N THR A 301 0.05 -9.35 2.36
CA THR A 301 0.86 -10.57 2.28
C THR A 301 2.14 -10.26 1.53
N PHE A 302 3.30 -10.55 2.11
CA PHE A 302 4.61 -10.35 1.50
C PHE A 302 5.14 -11.66 0.93
N ASP A 303 5.15 -11.74 -0.40
CA ASP A 303 5.72 -12.83 -1.18
C ASP A 303 6.09 -12.28 -2.55
N ALA A 304 7.33 -12.49 -2.97
CA ALA A 304 7.85 -11.85 -4.17
C ALA A 304 7.37 -12.49 -5.49
N THR A 305 6.68 -13.64 -5.44
CA THR A 305 6.31 -14.43 -6.64
C THR A 305 5.18 -13.78 -7.43
N LEU A 306 5.30 -13.83 -8.77
CA LEU A 306 4.34 -13.28 -9.72
C LEU A 306 3.16 -14.26 -9.95
N LYS A 307 2.35 -14.44 -8.92
CA LYS A 307 1.27 -15.44 -8.88
C LYS A 307 0.29 -15.30 -10.06
N PRO A 308 -0.21 -16.41 -10.62
CA PRO A 308 -1.20 -16.39 -11.71
C PRO A 308 -2.42 -15.52 -11.39
N ARG A 309 -2.88 -15.56 -10.13
CA ARG A 309 -4.03 -14.77 -9.66
C ARG A 309 -3.79 -13.26 -9.71
N LEU A 310 -2.55 -12.79 -9.46
CA LEU A 310 -2.18 -11.38 -9.58
C LEU A 310 -2.05 -10.95 -11.05
N LYS A 311 -1.56 -11.83 -11.91
CA LYS A 311 -1.53 -11.59 -13.37
C LYS A 311 -2.96 -11.44 -13.93
N ALA A 312 -3.88 -12.32 -13.52
CA ALA A 312 -5.30 -12.23 -13.90
C ALA A 312 -5.97 -10.94 -13.37
N ALA A 313 -5.59 -10.46 -12.18
CA ALA A 313 -6.07 -9.17 -11.68
C ALA A 313 -5.62 -7.99 -12.58
N HIS A 314 -4.40 -7.97 -13.08
CA HIS A 314 -3.97 -6.98 -14.07
C HIS A 314 -4.83 -7.01 -15.35
N GLU A 315 -5.14 -8.19 -15.88
CA GLU A 315 -6.02 -8.32 -17.05
C GLU A 315 -7.43 -7.78 -16.75
N HIS A 316 -7.94 -8.03 -15.55
CA HIS A 316 -9.22 -7.51 -15.05
C HIS A 316 -9.22 -5.99 -14.94
N ASP A 317 -8.11 -5.36 -14.55
CA ASP A 317 -8.02 -3.92 -14.30
C ASP A 317 -7.90 -3.08 -15.59
N VAL A 318 -7.42 -3.66 -16.70
CA VAL A 318 -7.22 -2.95 -17.98
C VAL A 318 -8.46 -2.21 -18.49
N PRO A 319 -9.70 -2.78 -18.48
CA PRO A 319 -10.91 -2.07 -18.91
C PRO A 319 -11.22 -0.82 -18.07
N TYR A 320 -10.93 -0.87 -16.76
CA TYR A 320 -11.19 0.25 -15.86
C TYR A 320 -10.20 1.40 -16.13
N LEU A 321 -8.93 1.12 -16.42
CA LEU A 321 -7.97 2.15 -16.81
C LEU A 321 -8.38 2.93 -18.03
N ARG A 322 -9.01 2.30 -19.01
CA ARG A 322 -9.54 2.98 -20.20
C ARG A 322 -10.64 4.00 -19.89
N ARG A 323 -11.34 3.83 -18.77
CA ARG A 323 -12.40 4.74 -18.29
C ARG A 323 -11.85 5.85 -17.39
N ILE A 324 -10.71 5.61 -16.73
CA ILE A 324 -10.18 6.52 -15.69
C ILE A 324 -9.40 7.69 -16.29
N GLY A 325 -8.81 7.56 -17.48
CA GLY A 325 -7.95 8.63 -17.96
C GLY A 325 -7.56 8.58 -19.42
N ASP A 326 -7.34 9.77 -19.96
CA ASP A 326 -6.78 9.99 -21.28
C ASP A 326 -5.30 9.53 -21.31
N GLY A 327 -4.95 8.76 -22.32
CA GLY A 327 -3.56 8.36 -22.59
C GLY A 327 -3.18 6.94 -22.17
N PHE A 328 -4.15 6.08 -21.76
CA PHE A 328 -3.91 4.65 -21.68
C PHE A 328 -4.15 4.02 -23.05
N SER A 329 -3.06 3.64 -23.74
CA SER A 329 -3.11 3.08 -25.11
C SER A 329 -3.22 1.55 -25.15
N GLY A 330 -3.37 0.92 -24.00
CA GLY A 330 -3.32 -0.53 -23.85
C GLY A 330 -1.94 -1.01 -23.37
N VAL A 331 -1.84 -2.28 -23.07
CA VAL A 331 -0.63 -2.93 -22.59
C VAL A 331 -0.57 -4.37 -23.07
N ASP A 332 0.60 -4.82 -23.50
CA ASP A 332 0.90 -6.23 -23.71
C ASP A 332 1.50 -6.80 -22.42
N LEU A 333 0.67 -7.50 -21.65
CA LEU A 333 1.07 -8.12 -20.39
C LEU A 333 2.06 -9.29 -20.59
N THR A 334 2.05 -9.94 -21.76
CA THR A 334 2.93 -11.09 -22.04
C THR A 334 4.39 -10.67 -22.15
N THR A 335 4.65 -9.45 -22.64
CA THR A 335 5.99 -8.86 -22.72
C THR A 335 6.35 -8.00 -21.52
N PHE A 336 5.35 -7.62 -20.69
CA PHE A 336 5.59 -6.82 -19.50
C PHE A 336 6.00 -7.66 -18.28
N VAL A 337 5.37 -8.83 -18.10
CA VAL A 337 5.64 -9.70 -16.94
C VAL A 337 6.80 -10.63 -17.24
N ASN A 338 7.91 -10.49 -16.51
CA ASN A 338 9.12 -11.31 -16.67
C ASN A 338 9.61 -11.84 -15.30
N ASP A 339 9.27 -13.08 -14.99
CA ASP A 339 9.69 -13.74 -13.75
C ASP A 339 11.01 -14.53 -13.85
N THR A 340 11.66 -14.52 -15.00
CA THR A 340 12.92 -15.29 -15.21
C THR A 340 14.04 -14.89 -14.28
N TYR A 341 14.16 -13.59 -14.00
CA TYR A 341 15.15 -13.09 -13.04
C TYR A 341 14.84 -13.57 -11.62
N LEU A 342 13.57 -13.47 -11.22
CA LEU A 342 13.13 -13.87 -9.87
C LEU A 342 13.26 -15.37 -9.67
N ARG A 343 12.87 -16.21 -10.64
CA ARG A 343 13.06 -17.67 -10.59
C ARG A 343 14.51 -18.05 -10.26
N ARG A 344 15.46 -17.39 -10.92
CA ARG A 344 16.89 -17.63 -10.69
C ARG A 344 17.32 -17.17 -9.28
N ALA A 345 16.88 -15.98 -8.85
CA ALA A 345 17.23 -15.43 -7.53
C ALA A 345 16.58 -16.21 -6.37
N TYR A 346 15.35 -16.67 -6.56
CA TYR A 346 14.55 -17.40 -5.58
C TYR A 346 14.99 -18.85 -5.39
N GLY A 347 15.36 -19.51 -6.49
CA GLY A 347 15.81 -20.89 -6.48
C GLY A 347 14.67 -21.93 -6.44
N PRO A 348 14.93 -23.15 -5.92
CA PRO A 348 14.03 -24.30 -6.07
C PRO A 348 12.62 -24.15 -5.47
N ALA A 349 12.47 -23.30 -4.45
CA ALA A 349 11.19 -23.06 -3.76
C ALA A 349 10.19 -22.24 -4.61
N TYR A 350 10.67 -21.58 -5.69
CA TYR A 350 9.84 -20.65 -6.47
C TYR A 350 8.51 -21.24 -6.94
N GLU A 351 8.50 -22.44 -7.51
CA GLU A 351 7.28 -23.06 -8.05
C GLU A 351 6.27 -23.42 -6.95
N THR A 352 6.75 -23.87 -5.80
CA THR A 352 5.90 -24.18 -4.65
C THR A 352 5.23 -22.91 -4.11
N ASP A 353 6.02 -21.84 -3.92
CA ASP A 353 5.50 -20.59 -3.37
C ASP A 353 4.65 -19.83 -4.39
N LEU A 354 4.99 -19.92 -5.69
CA LEU A 354 4.15 -19.40 -6.77
C LEU A 354 2.74 -19.98 -6.76
N ALA A 355 2.62 -21.27 -6.51
CA ALA A 355 1.33 -21.98 -6.47
C ALA A 355 0.54 -21.72 -5.18
N SER A 356 1.22 -21.36 -4.09
CA SER A 356 0.59 -21.13 -2.80
C SER A 356 -0.11 -19.76 -2.77
N THR A 357 -1.32 -19.71 -2.19
CA THR A 357 -2.03 -18.46 -1.86
C THR A 357 -2.08 -18.20 -0.36
N ALA A 358 -1.48 -19.05 0.45
CA ALA A 358 -1.41 -18.87 1.89
C ALA A 358 -0.48 -17.73 2.26
N ASN A 359 -0.85 -16.92 3.26
CA ASN A 359 0.05 -15.95 3.84
C ASN A 359 1.17 -16.69 4.60
N PRO A 360 2.46 -16.51 4.23
CA PRO A 360 3.57 -17.14 4.93
C PRO A 360 3.74 -16.63 6.37
N ALA A 361 3.34 -15.38 6.65
CA ALA A 361 3.40 -14.79 7.97
C ALA A 361 2.08 -14.99 8.71
N LYS A 362 1.97 -16.04 9.53
CA LYS A 362 0.77 -16.37 10.30
C LYS A 362 0.92 -15.93 11.74
N ILE A 363 -0.19 -15.56 12.37
CA ILE A 363 -0.28 -15.44 13.82
C ILE A 363 -0.27 -16.87 14.38
N THR A 364 0.68 -17.18 15.25
CA THR A 364 0.87 -18.52 15.84
C THR A 364 1.12 -18.42 17.34
N GLY A 365 0.96 -19.52 18.04
CA GLY A 365 1.22 -19.62 19.47
C GLY A 365 0.02 -20.21 20.21
N THR A 366 0.00 -20.03 21.54
CA THR A 366 -1.11 -20.43 22.40
C THR A 366 -1.81 -19.18 22.95
N ASP A 367 -3.12 -19.14 22.85
CA ASP A 367 -3.91 -18.08 23.49
C ASP A 367 -3.78 -18.22 25.02
N PRO A 368 -3.26 -17.19 25.70
CA PRO A 368 -2.96 -17.33 27.14
C PRO A 368 -4.20 -17.30 28.06
N VAL A 369 -5.37 -16.94 27.53
CA VAL A 369 -6.63 -16.85 28.32
C VAL A 369 -7.60 -17.96 27.98
N CYS A 370 -7.73 -18.30 26.69
CA CYS A 370 -8.58 -19.40 26.26
C CYS A 370 -7.87 -20.76 26.30
N ASP A 371 -6.55 -20.79 26.47
CA ASP A 371 -5.69 -21.98 26.56
C ASP A 371 -5.89 -22.94 25.37
N VAL A 372 -5.87 -22.36 24.16
CA VAL A 372 -6.00 -23.09 22.90
C VAL A 372 -4.94 -22.61 21.88
N PRO A 373 -4.49 -23.48 20.96
CA PRO A 373 -3.57 -23.03 19.91
C PRO A 373 -4.26 -22.06 18.95
N VAL A 374 -3.46 -21.11 18.42
CA VAL A 374 -3.89 -20.17 17.39
C VAL A 374 -3.53 -20.75 16.04
N GLU A 375 -4.51 -21.34 15.36
CA GLU A 375 -4.31 -22.08 14.11
C GLU A 375 -5.12 -21.54 12.94
N ASP A 376 -6.30 -20.95 13.22
CA ASP A 376 -7.21 -20.46 12.18
C ASP A 376 -6.94 -18.98 11.85
N PRO A 377 -6.38 -18.68 10.65
CA PRO A 377 -6.13 -17.28 10.24
C PRO A 377 -7.40 -16.43 10.15
N ALA A 378 -8.57 -17.05 9.97
CA ALA A 378 -9.83 -16.32 9.86
C ALA A 378 -10.30 -15.72 11.19
N THR A 379 -9.78 -16.21 12.32
CA THR A 379 -10.15 -15.75 13.67
C THR A 379 -8.97 -15.24 14.48
N ALA A 380 -7.75 -15.57 14.08
CA ALA A 380 -6.53 -15.18 14.79
C ALA A 380 -6.44 -13.67 14.97
N SER A 381 -6.19 -13.26 16.20
CA SER A 381 -6.18 -11.87 16.64
C SER A 381 -4.93 -11.57 17.46
N GLU A 382 -4.59 -10.30 17.69
CA GLU A 382 -3.38 -9.94 18.45
C GLU A 382 -3.58 -8.74 19.36
N LEU A 383 -2.91 -8.80 20.50
CA LEU A 383 -2.79 -7.72 21.47
C LEU A 383 -1.33 -7.23 21.56
N TRP A 384 -1.11 -5.95 21.27
CA TRP A 384 0.19 -5.31 21.44
C TRP A 384 0.23 -4.46 22.71
N LEU A 385 1.08 -4.86 23.67
CA LEU A 385 1.31 -4.15 24.92
C LEU A 385 2.60 -3.33 24.87
N SER A 386 2.60 -2.16 25.53
CA SER A 386 3.79 -1.33 25.67
C SER A 386 4.89 -2.05 26.43
N GLY A 387 6.14 -1.91 25.93
CA GLY A 387 7.32 -2.50 26.54
C GLY A 387 7.49 -4.00 26.28
N GLN A 388 6.64 -4.61 25.43
CA GLN A 388 6.83 -5.99 24.99
C GLN A 388 7.48 -6.03 23.60
N GLU A 389 8.39 -6.98 23.41
CA GLU A 389 9.09 -7.21 22.14
C GLU A 389 8.29 -8.07 21.17
N THR A 390 7.20 -8.70 21.64
CA THR A 390 6.28 -9.52 20.86
C THR A 390 4.84 -9.15 21.17
N THR A 391 3.94 -9.40 20.24
CA THR A 391 2.48 -9.33 20.46
C THR A 391 2.00 -10.60 21.16
N ARG A 392 0.81 -10.53 21.77
CA ARG A 392 0.14 -11.70 22.35
C ARG A 392 -0.91 -12.22 21.37
N PRO A 393 -0.81 -13.48 20.94
CA PRO A 393 -1.79 -14.05 20.04
C PRO A 393 -3.09 -14.38 20.77
N ALA A 394 -4.21 -14.28 20.08
CA ALA A 394 -5.52 -14.74 20.53
C ALA A 394 -6.17 -15.62 19.46
N ALA A 395 -6.77 -16.72 19.86
CA ALA A 395 -7.35 -17.67 18.94
C ALA A 395 -8.61 -17.16 18.25
N THR A 396 -9.34 -16.27 18.92
CA THR A 396 -10.56 -15.65 18.40
C THR A 396 -10.69 -14.19 18.88
N PRO A 397 -11.51 -13.37 18.20
CA PRO A 397 -11.83 -12.03 18.69
C PRO A 397 -12.44 -12.03 20.10
N THR A 398 -13.24 -13.04 20.45
CA THR A 398 -13.80 -13.19 21.81
C THR A 398 -12.70 -13.45 22.85
N CYS A 399 -11.76 -14.33 22.56
CA CYS A 399 -10.61 -14.59 23.43
C CYS A 399 -9.74 -13.34 23.60
N LEU A 400 -9.54 -12.58 22.52
CA LEU A 400 -8.84 -11.31 22.55
C LEU A 400 -9.52 -10.31 23.49
N LEU A 401 -10.85 -10.16 23.42
CA LEU A 401 -11.60 -9.29 24.32
C LEU A 401 -11.38 -9.68 25.80
N ARG A 402 -11.32 -11.00 26.11
CA ARG A 402 -10.99 -11.48 27.46
C ARG A 402 -9.58 -11.15 27.89
N GLN A 403 -8.60 -11.26 26.98
CA GLN A 403 -7.22 -10.83 27.24
C GLN A 403 -7.16 -9.34 27.59
N ILE A 404 -7.90 -8.50 26.86
CA ILE A 404 -7.98 -7.05 27.09
C ILE A 404 -8.62 -6.77 28.44
N ALA A 405 -9.76 -7.40 28.76
CA ALA A 405 -10.45 -7.25 30.04
C ALA A 405 -9.56 -7.66 31.22
N GLY A 406 -8.72 -8.68 31.05
CA GLY A 406 -7.75 -9.16 32.04
C GLY A 406 -6.42 -8.40 32.08
N ALA A 407 -6.16 -7.48 31.14
CA ALA A 407 -4.87 -6.77 31.04
C ALA A 407 -4.63 -5.78 32.20
N GLY A 408 -5.65 -5.39 32.95
CA GLY A 408 -5.55 -4.53 34.12
C GLY A 408 -4.90 -3.18 33.79
N SER A 409 -3.82 -2.84 34.52
CA SER A 409 -3.07 -1.60 34.33
C SER A 409 -2.06 -1.63 33.17
N ALA A 410 -1.95 -2.72 32.44
CA ALA A 410 -1.03 -2.81 31.29
C ALA A 410 -1.43 -1.82 30.20
N LYS A 411 -0.45 -1.08 29.67
CA LYS A 411 -0.70 -0.10 28.63
C LYS A 411 -0.83 -0.79 27.27
N ILE A 412 -2.03 -0.79 26.72
CA ILE A 412 -2.31 -1.32 25.38
C ILE A 412 -1.86 -0.31 24.33
N ARG A 413 -1.10 -0.75 23.34
CA ARG A 413 -0.69 0.04 22.18
C ARG A 413 -1.68 -0.09 21.03
N ALA A 414 -2.02 -1.32 20.67
CA ALA A 414 -2.97 -1.62 19.61
C ALA A 414 -3.56 -3.01 19.79
N VAL A 415 -4.71 -3.22 19.18
CA VAL A 415 -5.43 -4.49 19.19
C VAL A 415 -5.96 -4.76 17.79
N TYR A 416 -5.70 -5.95 17.29
CA TYR A 416 -6.01 -6.31 15.90
C TYR A 416 -6.92 -7.53 15.84
N VAL A 417 -7.97 -7.42 15.01
CA VAL A 417 -8.95 -8.47 14.76
C VAL A 417 -9.18 -8.64 13.25
N PRO A 418 -9.49 -9.85 12.75
CA PRO A 418 -9.95 -10.03 11.38
C PRO A 418 -11.43 -9.66 11.26
N ASP A 419 -11.82 -9.03 10.17
CA ASP A 419 -13.22 -8.87 9.78
C ASP A 419 -13.86 -10.24 9.54
N THR A 420 -15.03 -10.47 10.11
CA THR A 420 -15.73 -11.76 10.07
C THR A 420 -16.12 -12.18 8.65
N ALA A 421 -16.41 -11.23 7.74
CA ALA A 421 -16.87 -11.52 6.38
C ALA A 421 -15.71 -11.51 5.37
N THR A 422 -14.77 -10.59 5.52
CA THR A 422 -13.69 -10.35 4.53
C THR A 422 -12.35 -10.90 4.95
N GLY A 423 -12.14 -11.15 6.25
CA GLY A 423 -10.84 -11.51 6.81
C GLY A 423 -9.87 -10.33 6.90
N THR A 424 -10.30 -9.13 6.54
CA THR A 424 -9.45 -7.93 6.61
C THR A 424 -9.08 -7.64 8.05
N ARG A 425 -7.79 -7.63 8.36
CA ARG A 425 -7.29 -7.24 9.69
C ARG A 425 -7.58 -5.78 9.95
N TRP A 426 -8.11 -5.46 11.13
CA TRP A 426 -8.43 -4.10 11.51
C TRP A 426 -8.19 -3.83 13.00
N PHE A 427 -8.28 -2.56 13.41
CA PHE A 427 -8.23 -2.17 14.82
C PHE A 427 -9.50 -2.60 15.54
N ALA A 428 -9.40 -3.33 16.63
CA ALA A 428 -10.53 -3.85 17.37
C ALA A 428 -11.44 -2.74 17.95
N ASP A 429 -10.84 -1.65 18.44
CA ASP A 429 -11.55 -0.47 18.98
C ASP A 429 -12.18 0.43 17.90
N ARG A 430 -11.89 0.15 16.63
CA ARG A 430 -12.45 0.84 15.44
C ARG A 430 -13.38 -0.06 14.63
N SER A 431 -13.53 -1.31 15.03
CA SER A 431 -14.44 -2.28 14.41
C SER A 431 -15.86 -2.11 14.89
N VAL A 432 -16.81 -2.48 14.02
CA VAL A 432 -18.21 -2.67 14.39
C VAL A 432 -18.37 -4.08 14.92
N TRP A 433 -18.95 -4.23 16.11
CA TRP A 433 -19.07 -5.52 16.77
C TRP A 433 -20.50 -6.05 16.72
N LEU A 434 -20.63 -7.34 16.42
CA LEU A 434 -21.86 -8.09 16.63
C LEU A 434 -21.64 -9.08 17.79
N ARG A 435 -22.69 -9.28 18.57
CA ARG A 435 -22.78 -10.39 19.51
C ARG A 435 -23.69 -11.45 18.92
N ASP A 436 -23.22 -12.68 18.85
CA ASP A 436 -24.02 -13.85 18.51
C ASP A 436 -24.32 -14.63 19.79
N PRO A 437 -25.57 -14.61 20.31
CA PRO A 437 -25.95 -15.33 21.53
C PRO A 437 -25.96 -16.86 21.34
N GLU A 438 -25.99 -17.35 20.11
CA GLU A 438 -25.93 -18.77 19.77
C GLU A 438 -24.52 -19.18 19.26
N GLY A 439 -23.58 -18.25 19.28
CA GLY A 439 -22.19 -18.48 18.90
C GLY A 439 -21.54 -19.60 19.71
N LYS A 440 -20.63 -20.34 19.06
CA LYS A 440 -19.84 -21.33 19.78
C LYS A 440 -19.06 -20.68 20.92
N LYS A 441 -18.73 -21.47 21.95
CA LYS A 441 -17.86 -21.03 23.04
C LYS A 441 -16.60 -20.37 22.47
N ASN A 442 -16.27 -19.18 22.96
CA ASN A 442 -15.15 -18.36 22.52
C ASN A 442 -15.28 -17.74 21.10
N ALA A 443 -16.48 -17.72 20.53
CA ALA A 443 -16.78 -17.13 19.23
C ALA A 443 -18.07 -16.30 19.23
N GLU A 444 -18.42 -15.73 20.39
CA GLU A 444 -19.66 -14.98 20.59
C GLU A 444 -19.61 -13.56 20.05
N PHE A 445 -18.39 -12.98 19.87
CA PHE A 445 -18.20 -11.62 19.40
C PHE A 445 -17.52 -11.60 18.05
N LEU A 446 -18.16 -10.95 17.09
CA LEU A 446 -17.82 -10.94 15.66
C LEU A 446 -17.49 -9.49 15.23
N PRO A 447 -16.23 -9.18 14.87
CA PRO A 447 -15.85 -7.86 14.40
C PRO A 447 -16.06 -7.70 12.90
N PHE A 448 -16.40 -6.46 12.49
CA PHE A 448 -16.52 -6.03 11.11
C PHE A 448 -15.80 -4.71 10.90
N THR A 449 -15.18 -4.54 9.74
CA THR A 449 -14.47 -3.30 9.38
C THR A 449 -15.42 -2.15 9.07
N THR A 450 -16.64 -2.46 8.60
CA THR A 450 -17.64 -1.47 8.16
C THR A 450 -19.01 -1.73 8.77
N GLU A 451 -19.81 -0.66 8.93
CA GLU A 451 -21.22 -0.77 9.35
C GLU A 451 -22.07 -1.50 8.31
N ASP A 452 -21.73 -1.36 7.03
CA ASP A 452 -22.44 -2.02 5.93
C ASP A 452 -22.25 -3.53 5.98
N GLY A 453 -21.00 -3.99 6.18
CA GLY A 453 -20.67 -5.39 6.36
C GLY A 453 -21.37 -6.02 7.57
N ALA A 454 -21.36 -5.32 8.71
CA ALA A 454 -22.04 -5.77 9.93
C ALA A 454 -23.56 -5.88 9.73
N ARG A 455 -24.19 -4.93 9.03
CA ARG A 455 -25.63 -4.97 8.71
C ARG A 455 -25.98 -6.11 7.77
N ALA A 456 -25.21 -6.29 6.69
CA ALA A 456 -25.41 -7.38 5.76
C ALA A 456 -25.32 -8.76 6.44
N TYR A 457 -24.36 -8.92 7.36
CA TYR A 457 -24.22 -10.15 8.14
C TYR A 457 -25.44 -10.37 9.05
N ARG A 458 -25.90 -9.32 9.77
CA ARG A 458 -27.07 -9.40 10.65
C ARG A 458 -28.37 -9.72 9.91
N GLU A 459 -28.56 -9.23 8.68
CA GLU A 459 -29.73 -9.59 7.84
C GLU A 459 -29.78 -11.11 7.59
N ALA A 460 -28.63 -11.73 7.35
CA ALA A 460 -28.52 -13.18 7.19
C ALA A 460 -28.56 -13.95 8.53
N HIS A 461 -28.24 -13.27 9.64
CA HIS A 461 -28.15 -13.84 10.99
C HIS A 461 -28.96 -13.00 11.99
N PRO A 462 -30.30 -13.02 11.94
CA PRO A 462 -31.16 -12.06 12.65
C PRO A 462 -31.12 -12.11 14.17
N LYS A 463 -30.54 -13.16 14.75
CA LYS A 463 -30.34 -13.30 16.19
C LYS A 463 -29.11 -12.53 16.72
N THR A 464 -28.25 -12.05 15.82
CA THR A 464 -27.08 -11.26 16.20
C THR A 464 -27.46 -9.82 16.53
N GLU A 465 -26.73 -9.22 17.47
CA GLU A 465 -26.97 -7.88 17.97
C GLU A 465 -25.76 -6.99 17.74
N ILE A 466 -25.96 -5.74 17.25
CA ILE A 466 -24.89 -4.75 17.18
C ILE A 466 -24.60 -4.27 18.61
N VAL A 467 -23.35 -4.36 19.01
CA VAL A 467 -22.86 -3.91 20.30
C VAL A 467 -21.71 -2.94 20.17
N THR A 468 -21.51 -2.07 21.14
CA THR A 468 -20.31 -1.24 21.18
C THR A 468 -19.10 -2.06 21.64
N TYR A 469 -17.89 -1.64 21.26
CA TYR A 469 -16.64 -2.26 21.75
C TYR A 469 -16.59 -2.30 23.29
N ALA A 470 -16.99 -1.21 23.95
CA ALA A 470 -17.05 -1.14 25.41
C ALA A 470 -18.03 -2.17 26.01
N ALA A 471 -19.23 -2.32 25.41
CA ALA A 471 -20.20 -3.32 25.85
C ALA A 471 -19.71 -4.76 25.65
N ALA A 472 -18.97 -5.02 24.55
CA ALA A 472 -18.35 -6.31 24.32
C ALA A 472 -17.30 -6.65 25.39
N LEU A 473 -16.44 -5.69 25.75
CA LEU A 473 -15.46 -5.84 26.83
C LEU A 473 -16.12 -6.08 28.19
N GLU A 474 -17.18 -5.33 28.54
CA GLU A 474 -17.91 -5.51 29.78
C GLU A 474 -18.56 -6.90 29.88
N ALA A 475 -19.14 -7.36 28.77
CA ALA A 475 -19.79 -8.68 28.71
C ALA A 475 -18.82 -9.83 28.96
N VAL A 476 -17.62 -9.81 28.37
CA VAL A 476 -16.60 -10.85 28.59
C VAL A 476 -15.96 -10.74 29.97
N GLY A 477 -15.82 -9.52 30.53
CA GLY A 477 -15.32 -9.32 31.90
C GLY A 477 -16.26 -9.88 32.98
N LYS A 478 -17.58 -9.75 32.80
CA LYS A 478 -18.59 -10.34 33.72
C LYS A 478 -18.64 -11.87 33.63
N ALA A 479 -18.33 -12.45 32.48
CA ALA A 479 -18.31 -13.91 32.29
C ALA A 479 -17.04 -14.57 32.87
N ALA A 480 -16.02 -13.79 33.21
CA ALA A 480 -14.75 -14.25 33.78
C ALA A 480 -14.71 -14.23 35.31
N LEU A 481 -15.72 -13.63 35.95
CA LEU A 481 -15.96 -13.62 37.42
C LEU A 481 -16.95 -14.70 37.81
#